data_2eb6ae9a676f8d8f1bf5553651986779
#
_entry.id   2eb6ae9a676f8d8f1bf5553651986779
#
_cell.length_a   1.000
_cell.length_b   1.000
_cell.length_c   1.000
_cell.angle_alpha   90.00
_cell.angle_beta   90.00
_cell.angle_gamma   90.00
#
_symmetry.space_group_name_H-M   'P 1'
#
loop_
_entity.id
_entity.type
_entity.pdbx_description
1 polymer ?
#
loop_
_entity_poly.entity_id
_entity_poly.type
_entity_poly.pdbx_seq_one_letter_code
_entity_poly.pdbx_strand_id
1 'polypeptide(L)'
;MTSKHDVGIRVRLARLVLVAVAGLLVAPGVSYASALHLTSADWARVNVGSLERDVFDLALDAASCAVESGTAAAPATLTVIDYSRPSTDQRLWVFDLATRQLLYEQLVAHGSGSGDNFATMFSNDLDSHQSSLGLFLTGDTYVGKNGYSLRLDGLEPGVNDRARDRAIVVHGAPYVSAATAEALGRLGRSWGCPALDAAIARPLIDRIKGGGLLFAYYPDQNWLRTSKFLKGCAKP
;
A
#
# COMPACT_ATOMS: atom_id res chain seq x y z
N MET A 1 43.50 90.29 -44.22
CA MET A 1 43.34 90.06 -42.78
C MET A 1 42.24 89.08 -42.59
N THR A 2 42.55 87.81 -42.56
CA THR A 2 41.57 86.73 -42.51
C THR A 2 42.01 85.71 -41.45
N SER A 3 41.24 85.64 -40.36
CA SER A 3 41.44 84.68 -39.32
C SER A 3 40.75 83.35 -39.69
N LYS A 4 41.50 82.27 -39.72
CA LYS A 4 40.98 80.90 -39.87
C LYS A 4 40.65 80.38 -38.48
N HIS A 5 39.37 80.02 -38.24
CA HIS A 5 38.93 79.23 -37.09
C HIS A 5 38.99 77.76 -37.44
N ASP A 6 39.82 77.03 -36.70
CA ASP A 6 39.97 75.61 -36.77
C ASP A 6 38.97 74.97 -35.81
N VAL A 7 38.06 74.19 -36.38
CA VAL A 7 37.02 73.46 -35.57
C VAL A 7 37.45 72.01 -35.43
N GLY A 8 38.01 71.70 -34.26
CA GLY A 8 38.41 70.34 -33.92
C GLY A 8 37.22 69.49 -33.54
N ILE A 9 36.90 68.48 -34.32
CA ILE A 9 35.90 67.49 -34.07
C ILE A 9 36.48 66.47 -33.10
N ARG A 10 35.96 66.44 -31.85
CA ARG A 10 36.26 65.37 -30.87
C ARG A 10 35.35 64.20 -31.10
N VAL A 11 35.87 63.12 -31.68
CA VAL A 11 35.20 61.83 -31.77
C VAL A 11 35.22 61.17 -30.37
N ARG A 12 34.06 61.03 -29.72
CA ARG A 12 33.92 60.25 -28.51
C ARG A 12 33.72 58.78 -28.87
N LEU A 13 34.71 57.94 -28.59
CA LEU A 13 34.55 56.48 -28.66
C LEU A 13 33.60 56.04 -27.51
N ALA A 14 32.41 55.59 -27.88
CA ALA A 14 31.50 54.86 -26.96
C ALA A 14 32.04 53.46 -26.78
N ARG A 15 32.45 53.12 -25.55
CA ARG A 15 32.78 51.74 -25.17
C ARG A 15 31.47 50.98 -25.01
N LEU A 16 31.20 50.07 -25.93
CA LEU A 16 30.15 49.05 -25.75
C LEU A 16 30.61 48.09 -24.66
N VAL A 17 29.89 48.06 -23.52
CA VAL A 17 30.04 47.03 -22.49
C VAL A 17 29.13 45.91 -22.91
N LEU A 18 29.69 44.80 -23.38
CA LEU A 18 28.96 43.53 -23.59
C LEU A 18 28.72 42.91 -22.21
N VAL A 19 27.48 42.97 -21.73
CA VAL A 19 27.05 42.19 -20.57
C VAL A 19 26.71 40.77 -21.07
N ALA A 20 27.62 39.84 -20.82
CA ALA A 20 27.36 38.42 -21.05
C ALA A 20 26.38 37.95 -19.96
N VAL A 21 25.10 37.76 -20.31
CA VAL A 21 24.11 37.06 -19.48
C VAL A 21 24.42 35.57 -19.58
N ALA A 22 25.09 35.02 -18.56
CA ALA A 22 25.24 33.61 -18.41
C ALA A 22 23.85 33.01 -18.03
N GLY A 23 23.15 32.53 -19.02
CA GLY A 23 21.92 31.75 -18.81
C GLY A 23 22.25 30.43 -18.05
N LEU A 24 21.82 30.34 -16.78
CA LEU A 24 21.85 29.09 -16.05
C LEU A 24 20.85 28.14 -16.73
N LEU A 25 21.36 27.22 -17.54
CA LEU A 25 20.58 26.07 -18.01
C LEU A 25 20.28 25.17 -16.80
N VAL A 26 19.12 25.37 -16.18
CA VAL A 26 18.56 24.42 -15.23
C VAL A 26 18.20 23.16 -16.05
N ALA A 27 19.06 22.14 -15.99
CA ALA A 27 18.73 20.84 -16.53
C ALA A 27 17.45 20.36 -15.84
N PRO A 28 16.43 19.84 -16.59
CA PRO A 28 15.28 19.27 -15.96
C PRO A 28 15.77 18.12 -15.07
N GLY A 29 15.49 18.23 -13.76
CA GLY A 29 15.82 17.19 -12.81
C GLY A 29 15.14 15.91 -13.28
N VAL A 30 15.91 14.91 -13.68
CA VAL A 30 15.40 13.56 -13.94
C VAL A 30 14.90 13.04 -12.61
N SER A 31 13.58 13.12 -12.41
CA SER A 31 12.91 12.45 -11.31
C SER A 31 13.10 10.96 -11.56
N TYR A 32 14.07 10.35 -10.88
CA TYR A 32 14.13 8.89 -10.80
C TYR A 32 12.89 8.46 -10.02
N ALA A 33 11.82 8.11 -10.73
CA ALA A 33 10.77 7.32 -10.13
C ALA A 33 11.45 6.10 -9.51
N SER A 34 11.39 5.96 -8.20
CA SER A 34 11.95 4.80 -7.51
C SER A 34 11.41 3.56 -8.19
N ALA A 35 12.29 2.69 -8.67
CA ALA A 35 11.85 1.45 -9.31
C ALA A 35 10.96 0.70 -8.33
N LEU A 36 9.77 0.33 -8.77
CA LEU A 36 8.85 -0.45 -7.95
C LEU A 36 9.35 -1.88 -7.90
N HIS A 37 9.64 -2.36 -6.70
CA HIS A 37 10.16 -3.72 -6.47
C HIS A 37 9.00 -4.68 -6.18
N LEU A 38 8.41 -5.26 -7.23
CA LEU A 38 7.27 -6.18 -7.13
C LEU A 38 7.58 -7.60 -7.63
N THR A 39 8.86 -7.96 -7.77
CA THR A 39 9.22 -9.32 -8.16
C THR A 39 9.83 -10.10 -6.99
N SER A 40 9.60 -11.41 -6.92
CA SER A 40 10.24 -12.29 -5.93
C SER A 40 11.77 -12.17 -5.94
N ALA A 41 12.37 -11.91 -7.11
CA ALA A 41 13.81 -11.72 -7.24
C ALA A 41 14.31 -10.48 -6.48
N ASP A 42 13.54 -9.38 -6.48
CA ASP A 42 13.88 -8.16 -5.73
C ASP A 42 13.93 -8.40 -4.22
N TRP A 43 13.18 -9.38 -3.73
CA TRP A 43 13.00 -9.70 -2.33
C TRP A 43 13.72 -10.98 -1.87
N ALA A 44 14.43 -11.67 -2.76
CA ALA A 44 15.03 -12.99 -2.47
C ALA A 44 15.90 -13.03 -1.20
N ARG A 45 16.54 -11.91 -0.84
CA ARG A 45 17.40 -11.78 0.35
C ARG A 45 16.87 -10.84 1.41
N VAL A 46 15.63 -10.39 1.26
CA VAL A 46 15.00 -9.46 2.19
C VAL A 46 14.30 -10.24 3.30
N ASN A 47 14.44 -9.77 4.54
CA ASN A 47 13.72 -10.33 5.67
C ASN A 47 12.22 -10.01 5.55
N VAL A 48 11.38 -11.03 5.54
CA VAL A 48 9.92 -10.92 5.50
C VAL A 48 9.25 -11.25 6.84
N GLY A 49 10.03 -11.29 7.92
CA GLY A 49 9.56 -11.68 9.24
C GLY A 49 9.20 -13.16 9.30
N SER A 50 8.14 -13.48 10.00
CA SER A 50 7.62 -14.86 10.10
C SER A 50 6.64 -15.22 8.96
N LEU A 51 6.46 -14.36 7.95
CA LEU A 51 5.60 -14.65 6.80
C LEU A 51 6.23 -15.77 5.94
N GLU A 52 5.41 -16.76 5.58
CA GLU A 52 5.82 -17.79 4.64
C GLU A 52 6.17 -17.18 3.27
N ARG A 53 7.34 -17.57 2.72
CA ARG A 53 7.86 -17.01 1.48
C ARG A 53 6.88 -17.17 0.31
N ASP A 54 6.25 -18.33 0.18
CA ASP A 54 5.30 -18.62 -0.89
C ASP A 54 4.08 -17.69 -0.83
N VAL A 55 3.60 -17.37 0.37
CA VAL A 55 2.48 -16.43 0.56
C VAL A 55 2.91 -15.00 0.22
N PHE A 56 4.13 -14.62 0.59
CA PHE A 56 4.69 -13.32 0.22
C PHE A 56 4.85 -13.16 -1.30
N ASP A 57 5.37 -14.19 -1.97
CA ASP A 57 5.57 -14.19 -3.41
C ASP A 57 4.22 -14.11 -4.16
N LEU A 58 3.17 -14.83 -3.71
CA LEU A 58 1.81 -14.66 -4.23
C LEU A 58 1.27 -13.23 -4.06
N ALA A 59 1.57 -12.58 -2.92
CA ALA A 59 1.16 -11.20 -2.68
C ALA A 59 1.88 -10.21 -3.61
N LEU A 60 3.17 -10.44 -3.89
CA LEU A 60 3.94 -9.66 -4.86
C LEU A 60 3.40 -9.85 -6.28
N ASP A 61 3.12 -11.09 -6.68
CA ASP A 61 2.56 -11.40 -8.00
C ASP A 61 1.19 -10.72 -8.19
N ALA A 62 0.32 -10.78 -7.16
CA ALA A 62 -0.96 -10.10 -7.21
C ALA A 62 -0.81 -8.57 -7.30
N ALA A 63 0.11 -7.97 -6.54
CA ALA A 63 0.39 -6.54 -6.57
C ALA A 63 0.98 -6.12 -7.93
N SER A 64 1.95 -6.87 -8.47
CA SER A 64 2.54 -6.64 -9.78
C SER A 64 1.46 -6.66 -10.87
N CYS A 65 0.62 -7.68 -10.85
CA CYS A 65 -0.48 -7.82 -11.78
C CYS A 65 -1.47 -6.66 -11.73
N ALA A 66 -1.83 -6.19 -10.52
CA ALA A 66 -2.73 -5.04 -10.37
C ALA A 66 -2.14 -3.75 -10.96
N VAL A 67 -0.83 -3.55 -10.82
CA VAL A 67 -0.13 -2.39 -11.39
C VAL A 67 0.01 -2.52 -12.91
N GLU A 68 0.45 -3.67 -13.41
CA GLU A 68 0.67 -3.91 -14.85
C GLU A 68 -0.65 -3.83 -15.65
N SER A 69 -1.76 -4.29 -15.07
CA SER A 69 -3.10 -4.18 -15.68
C SER A 69 -3.73 -2.80 -15.56
N GLY A 70 -3.08 -1.84 -14.89
CA GLY A 70 -3.63 -0.51 -14.62
C GLY A 70 -4.81 -0.51 -13.63
N THR A 71 -5.04 -1.63 -12.91
CA THR A 71 -6.08 -1.71 -11.87
C THR A 71 -5.72 -0.90 -10.64
N ALA A 72 -4.42 -0.78 -10.32
CA ALA A 72 -3.90 0.06 -9.26
C ALA A 72 -2.72 0.89 -9.75
N ALA A 73 -2.55 2.09 -9.19
CA ALA A 73 -1.31 2.85 -9.35
C ALA A 73 -0.18 2.16 -8.57
N ALA A 74 1.07 2.56 -8.84
CA ALA A 74 2.23 2.05 -8.12
C ALA A 74 2.10 2.29 -6.60
N PRO A 75 1.95 1.25 -5.76
CA PRO A 75 1.73 1.40 -4.34
C PRO A 75 3.04 1.69 -3.60
N ALA A 76 2.97 2.47 -2.52
CA ALA A 76 4.11 2.67 -1.63
C ALA A 76 4.32 1.48 -0.67
N THR A 77 3.24 0.79 -0.33
CA THR A 77 3.23 -0.31 0.64
C THR A 77 2.43 -1.50 0.15
N LEU A 78 2.88 -2.69 0.56
CA LEU A 78 2.13 -3.94 0.46
C LEU A 78 1.86 -4.46 1.87
N THR A 79 0.60 -4.63 2.21
CA THR A 79 0.17 -5.31 3.45
C THR A 79 -0.24 -6.73 3.10
N VAL A 80 0.23 -7.71 3.87
CA VAL A 80 -0.16 -9.12 3.72
C VAL A 80 -0.84 -9.58 5.00
N ILE A 81 -1.98 -10.22 4.89
CA ILE A 81 -2.64 -10.92 5.99
C ILE A 81 -2.72 -12.40 5.61
N ASP A 82 -2.18 -13.26 6.45
CA ASP A 82 -2.28 -14.72 6.27
C ASP A 82 -3.31 -15.29 7.24
N TYR A 83 -4.53 -15.46 6.78
CA TYR A 83 -5.62 -16.03 7.55
C TYR A 83 -5.54 -17.56 7.74
N SER A 84 -4.59 -18.24 7.11
CA SER A 84 -4.33 -19.66 7.37
C SER A 84 -3.72 -19.90 8.76
N ARG A 85 -3.10 -18.85 9.34
CA ARG A 85 -2.53 -18.87 10.68
C ARG A 85 -3.59 -18.58 11.75
N PRO A 86 -3.44 -19.09 12.97
CA PRO A 86 -4.36 -18.78 14.07
C PRO A 86 -4.33 -17.28 14.42
N SER A 87 -5.42 -16.76 14.98
CA SER A 87 -5.50 -15.34 15.36
C SER A 87 -4.54 -14.96 16.48
N THR A 88 -4.04 -15.93 17.23
CA THR A 88 -3.04 -15.77 18.30
C THR A 88 -1.64 -15.52 17.80
N ASP A 89 -1.37 -15.77 16.51
CA ASP A 89 -0.08 -15.52 15.88
C ASP A 89 -0.05 -14.15 15.20
N GLN A 90 1.15 -13.59 15.09
CA GLN A 90 1.38 -12.49 14.16
C GLN A 90 1.14 -13.01 12.74
N ARG A 91 0.17 -12.40 12.06
CA ARG A 91 -0.29 -12.82 10.74
C ARG A 91 -0.69 -11.66 9.84
N LEU A 92 -0.24 -10.45 10.18
CA LEU A 92 -0.28 -9.25 9.34
C LEU A 92 1.12 -8.66 9.25
N TRP A 93 1.57 -8.40 8.03
CA TRP A 93 2.86 -7.77 7.74
C TRP A 93 2.64 -6.57 6.82
N VAL A 94 3.43 -5.52 7.01
CA VAL A 94 3.46 -4.35 6.14
C VAL A 94 4.86 -4.15 5.61
N PHE A 95 5.00 -4.05 4.31
CA PHE A 95 6.26 -3.84 3.61
C PHE A 95 6.29 -2.48 2.93
N ASP A 96 7.42 -1.78 3.01
CA ASP A 96 7.74 -0.64 2.17
C ASP A 96 8.35 -1.16 0.87
N LEU A 97 7.71 -0.88 -0.25
CA LEU A 97 8.12 -1.42 -1.55
C LEU A 97 9.31 -0.69 -2.16
N ALA A 98 9.53 0.58 -1.80
CA ALA A 98 10.67 1.35 -2.30
C ALA A 98 11.97 0.98 -1.57
N THR A 99 11.92 0.83 -0.24
CA THR A 99 13.08 0.49 0.59
C THR A 99 13.27 -1.00 0.80
N ARG A 100 12.28 -1.81 0.45
CA ARG A 100 12.23 -3.27 0.66
C ARG A 100 12.41 -3.64 2.13
N GLN A 101 11.69 -2.96 3.01
CA GLN A 101 11.75 -3.18 4.44
C GLN A 101 10.44 -3.70 4.98
N LEU A 102 10.51 -4.65 5.90
CA LEU A 102 9.40 -5.01 6.78
C LEU A 102 9.21 -3.89 7.80
N LEU A 103 8.04 -3.24 7.79
CA LEU A 103 7.70 -2.14 8.68
C LEU A 103 6.93 -2.59 9.92
N TYR A 104 6.01 -3.54 9.74
CA TYR A 104 5.16 -4.06 10.80
C TYR A 104 4.98 -5.56 10.65
N GLU A 105 4.92 -6.25 11.78
CA GLU A 105 4.51 -7.64 11.94
C GLU A 105 3.61 -7.71 13.16
N GLN A 106 2.30 -8.02 12.98
CA GLN A 106 1.28 -7.75 13.98
C GLN A 106 0.20 -8.83 14.06
N LEU A 107 -0.49 -8.86 15.21
CA LEU A 107 -1.76 -9.55 15.36
C LEU A 107 -2.85 -8.85 14.54
N VAL A 108 -3.76 -9.62 13.98
CA VAL A 108 -4.97 -9.12 13.31
C VAL A 108 -6.15 -10.05 13.53
N ALA A 109 -7.30 -9.48 13.94
CA ALA A 109 -8.54 -10.23 14.06
C ALA A 109 -9.23 -10.36 12.70
N HIS A 110 -10.05 -11.41 12.57
CA HIS A 110 -10.94 -11.66 11.45
C HIS A 110 -12.42 -11.51 11.85
N GLY A 111 -13.32 -11.67 10.91
CA GLY A 111 -14.76 -11.60 11.12
C GLY A 111 -15.32 -12.78 11.92
N SER A 112 -16.31 -12.53 12.77
CA SER A 112 -16.93 -13.55 13.63
C SER A 112 -17.59 -14.68 12.86
N GLY A 113 -18.04 -14.41 11.64
CA GLY A 113 -18.56 -15.42 10.73
C GLY A 113 -17.48 -16.28 10.06
N SER A 114 -16.18 -15.90 10.18
CA SER A 114 -15.10 -16.65 9.56
C SER A 114 -14.59 -17.84 10.40
N GLY A 115 -14.85 -17.88 11.69
CA GLY A 115 -14.39 -18.95 12.57
C GLY A 115 -13.99 -18.46 13.96
N ASP A 116 -13.35 -19.31 14.73
CA ASP A 116 -12.92 -19.01 16.09
C ASP A 116 -11.48 -18.51 16.15
N ASN A 117 -10.50 -19.35 16.50
CA ASN A 117 -9.08 -18.98 16.46
C ASN A 117 -8.54 -19.01 15.02
N PHE A 118 -9.00 -19.97 14.22
CA PHE A 118 -8.70 -20.07 12.79
C PHE A 118 -9.85 -19.51 11.97
N ALA A 119 -9.54 -18.73 10.96
CA ALA A 119 -10.48 -18.33 9.94
C ALA A 119 -10.54 -19.43 8.87
N THR A 120 -11.72 -19.98 8.63
CA THR A 120 -11.94 -21.09 7.68
C THR A 120 -13.05 -20.79 6.67
N MET A 121 -13.82 -19.71 6.89
CA MET A 121 -14.92 -19.29 6.02
C MET A 121 -14.74 -17.84 5.62
N PHE A 122 -14.96 -17.55 4.34
CA PHE A 122 -14.78 -16.22 3.74
C PHE A 122 -15.97 -15.92 2.82
N SER A 123 -16.35 -14.65 2.73
CA SER A 123 -17.49 -14.24 1.92
C SER A 123 -17.39 -12.81 1.42
N ASN A 124 -18.07 -12.55 0.31
CA ASN A 124 -18.35 -11.24 -0.23
C ASN A 124 -19.80 -10.79 0.04
N ASP A 125 -20.61 -11.61 0.74
CA ASP A 125 -22.03 -11.33 0.98
C ASP A 125 -22.23 -10.32 2.10
N LEU A 126 -23.24 -9.47 1.94
CA LEU A 126 -23.69 -8.56 2.99
C LEU A 126 -24.08 -9.37 4.22
N ASP A 127 -23.84 -8.78 5.39
CA ASP A 127 -24.24 -9.33 6.70
C ASP A 127 -23.69 -10.73 7.04
N SER A 128 -22.77 -11.27 6.23
CA SER A 128 -22.12 -12.55 6.51
C SER A 128 -21.25 -12.53 7.76
N HIS A 129 -20.80 -11.37 8.18
CA HIS A 129 -19.78 -11.14 9.22
C HIS A 129 -18.48 -11.92 8.99
N GLN A 130 -18.25 -12.38 7.76
CA GLN A 130 -17.03 -13.07 7.35
C GLN A 130 -16.02 -12.08 6.78
N SER A 131 -14.74 -12.36 6.96
CA SER A 131 -13.68 -11.68 6.22
C SER A 131 -13.72 -12.05 4.74
N SER A 132 -13.17 -11.21 3.88
CA SER A 132 -13.00 -11.50 2.46
C SER A 132 -11.54 -11.74 2.13
N LEU A 133 -11.28 -12.56 1.11
CA LEU A 133 -9.95 -12.83 0.57
C LEU A 133 -9.61 -11.86 -0.56
N GLY A 134 -8.38 -11.92 -1.03
CA GLY A 134 -7.96 -11.26 -2.24
C GLY A 134 -7.26 -9.93 -2.05
N LEU A 135 -7.14 -9.20 -3.15
CA LEU A 135 -6.42 -7.94 -3.20
C LEU A 135 -7.37 -6.75 -2.99
N PHE A 136 -6.94 -5.83 -2.12
CA PHE A 136 -7.66 -4.59 -1.83
C PHE A 136 -6.76 -3.39 -2.08
N LEU A 137 -7.37 -2.27 -2.47
CA LEU A 137 -6.77 -0.95 -2.47
C LEU A 137 -7.14 -0.23 -1.16
N THR A 138 -6.16 0.38 -0.51
CA THR A 138 -6.41 1.21 0.67
C THR A 138 -6.86 2.61 0.24
N GLY A 139 -7.97 3.05 0.80
CA GLY A 139 -8.58 4.33 0.50
C GLY A 139 -8.30 5.42 1.53
N ASP A 140 -9.33 6.25 1.74
CA ASP A 140 -9.31 7.34 2.71
C ASP A 140 -9.54 6.85 4.14
N THR A 141 -9.03 7.62 5.09
CA THR A 141 -9.32 7.43 6.51
C THR A 141 -10.53 8.25 6.95
N TYR A 142 -11.20 7.78 7.99
CA TYR A 142 -12.30 8.50 8.64
C TYR A 142 -12.36 8.16 10.13
N VAL A 143 -13.12 8.94 10.90
CA VAL A 143 -13.42 8.63 12.29
C VAL A 143 -14.90 8.21 12.37
N GLY A 144 -15.13 6.97 12.77
CA GLY A 144 -16.45 6.37 12.87
C GLY A 144 -16.67 5.63 14.19
N LYS A 145 -17.61 4.70 14.20
CA LYS A 145 -17.96 3.89 15.39
C LYS A 145 -16.75 3.13 15.97
N ASN A 146 -15.83 2.68 15.10
CA ASN A 146 -14.61 1.97 15.48
C ASN A 146 -13.40 2.91 15.65
N GLY A 147 -13.62 4.22 15.81
CA GLY A 147 -12.57 5.23 15.87
C GLY A 147 -11.91 5.50 14.51
N TYR A 148 -10.61 5.77 14.51
CA TYR A 148 -9.83 6.03 13.31
C TYR A 148 -9.71 4.77 12.48
N SER A 149 -10.26 4.81 11.28
CA SER A 149 -10.46 3.65 10.39
C SER A 149 -10.02 3.96 8.97
N LEU A 150 -9.58 2.95 8.25
CA LEU A 150 -9.14 3.01 6.85
C LEU A 150 -10.08 2.20 5.97
N ARG A 151 -10.65 2.83 4.95
CA ARG A 151 -11.50 2.17 3.96
C ARG A 151 -10.70 1.23 3.07
N LEU A 152 -11.32 0.11 2.71
CA LEU A 152 -10.79 -0.85 1.75
C LEU A 152 -11.72 -0.96 0.56
N ASP A 153 -11.15 -0.91 -0.65
CA ASP A 153 -11.82 -1.20 -1.91
C ASP A 153 -11.35 -2.55 -2.41
N GLY A 154 -12.26 -3.51 -2.53
CA GLY A 154 -11.94 -4.82 -3.07
C GLY A 154 -11.74 -4.76 -4.58
N LEU A 155 -10.67 -5.40 -5.07
CA LEU A 155 -10.29 -5.35 -6.47
C LEU A 155 -10.70 -6.60 -7.27
N GLU A 156 -11.29 -7.61 -6.61
CA GLU A 156 -11.65 -8.88 -7.23
C GLU A 156 -13.17 -9.09 -7.30
N PRO A 157 -13.78 -8.98 -8.50
CA PRO A 157 -15.22 -9.21 -8.68
C PRO A 157 -15.67 -10.58 -8.16
N GLY A 158 -16.74 -10.58 -7.36
CA GLY A 158 -17.30 -11.79 -6.75
C GLY A 158 -16.53 -12.31 -5.52
N VAL A 159 -15.34 -11.78 -5.23
CA VAL A 159 -14.49 -12.21 -4.10
C VAL A 159 -14.51 -11.18 -2.96
N ASN A 160 -14.28 -9.91 -3.30
CA ASN A 160 -14.19 -8.82 -2.32
C ASN A 160 -14.69 -7.46 -2.83
N ASP A 161 -15.19 -7.38 -4.05
CA ASP A 161 -15.62 -6.13 -4.69
C ASP A 161 -16.74 -5.40 -3.92
N ARG A 162 -17.46 -6.10 -3.02
CA ARG A 162 -18.46 -5.50 -2.13
C ARG A 162 -17.88 -5.02 -0.78
N ALA A 163 -16.54 -4.99 -0.63
CA ALA A 163 -15.92 -4.61 0.63
C ALA A 163 -16.38 -3.22 1.12
N ARG A 164 -16.53 -2.25 0.22
CA ARG A 164 -17.01 -0.91 0.57
C ARG A 164 -18.48 -0.91 1.01
N ASP A 165 -19.35 -1.63 0.33
CA ASP A 165 -20.78 -1.77 0.66
C ASP A 165 -20.98 -2.47 2.00
N ARG A 166 -20.08 -3.42 2.32
CA ARG A 166 -20.03 -4.16 3.58
C ARG A 166 -19.35 -3.39 4.70
N ALA A 167 -18.88 -2.16 4.43
CA ALA A 167 -18.11 -1.33 5.36
C ALA A 167 -16.86 -2.05 5.94
N ILE A 168 -16.18 -2.87 5.13
CA ILE A 168 -14.94 -3.53 5.52
C ILE A 168 -13.84 -2.47 5.58
N VAL A 169 -13.21 -2.32 6.75
CA VAL A 169 -12.20 -1.31 7.04
C VAL A 169 -11.10 -1.88 7.92
N VAL A 170 -9.90 -1.30 7.87
CA VAL A 170 -8.88 -1.54 8.90
C VAL A 170 -9.14 -0.59 10.06
N HIS A 171 -9.21 -1.10 11.29
CA HIS A 171 -9.44 -0.29 12.49
C HIS A 171 -8.77 -0.88 13.73
N GLY A 172 -8.60 -0.07 14.77
CA GLY A 172 -8.16 -0.54 16.08
C GLY A 172 -9.30 -1.14 16.88
N ALA A 173 -8.99 -2.15 17.71
CA ALA A 173 -9.97 -2.75 18.59
C ALA A 173 -9.35 -3.24 19.91
N PRO A 174 -9.99 -3.02 21.06
CA PRO A 174 -9.44 -3.42 22.36
C PRO A 174 -9.38 -4.95 22.56
N TYR A 175 -10.12 -5.70 21.75
CA TYR A 175 -10.12 -7.17 21.77
C TYR A 175 -8.98 -7.79 20.92
N VAL A 176 -8.07 -6.97 20.40
CA VAL A 176 -6.86 -7.41 19.67
C VAL A 176 -5.66 -7.06 20.53
N SER A 177 -5.21 -8.02 21.33
CA SER A 177 -4.01 -7.89 22.16
C SER A 177 -3.45 -9.25 22.51
N ALA A 178 -2.16 -9.32 22.89
CA ALA A 178 -1.55 -10.53 23.42
C ALA A 178 -2.28 -11.03 24.67
N ALA A 179 -2.72 -10.13 25.56
CA ALA A 179 -3.47 -10.47 26.75
C ALA A 179 -4.83 -11.12 26.42
N THR A 180 -5.54 -10.64 25.39
CA THR A 180 -6.78 -11.26 24.92
C THR A 180 -6.51 -12.66 24.33
N ALA A 181 -5.44 -12.80 23.54
CA ALA A 181 -5.04 -14.08 22.96
C ALA A 181 -4.71 -15.12 24.04
N GLU A 182 -3.98 -14.72 25.06
CA GLU A 182 -3.63 -15.57 26.21
C GLU A 182 -4.87 -15.98 27.02
N ALA A 183 -5.74 -15.02 27.33
CA ALA A 183 -6.91 -15.26 28.19
C ALA A 183 -7.99 -16.12 27.52
N LEU A 184 -8.18 -15.98 26.19
CA LEU A 184 -9.28 -16.62 25.44
C LEU A 184 -8.81 -17.74 24.50
N GLY A 185 -7.51 -17.97 24.34
CA GLY A 185 -6.96 -18.87 23.30
C GLY A 185 -7.20 -18.38 21.87
N ARG A 186 -7.64 -17.13 21.69
CA ARG A 186 -7.89 -16.44 20.43
C ARG A 186 -8.02 -14.93 20.63
N LEU A 187 -7.98 -14.17 19.55
CA LEU A 187 -8.42 -12.77 19.58
C LEU A 187 -9.94 -12.64 19.63
N GLY A 188 -10.44 -11.44 19.96
CA GLY A 188 -11.81 -11.08 19.64
C GLY A 188 -12.03 -11.05 18.12
N ARG A 189 -13.27 -10.83 17.69
CA ARG A 189 -13.66 -10.92 16.27
C ARG A 189 -14.48 -9.71 15.86
N SER A 190 -14.29 -9.27 14.62
CA SER A 190 -15.03 -8.17 13.99
C SER A 190 -16.29 -8.69 13.26
N TRP A 191 -16.88 -7.83 12.45
CA TRP A 191 -17.92 -8.19 11.48
C TRP A 191 -17.37 -8.28 10.05
N GLY A 192 -16.14 -8.80 9.91
CA GLY A 192 -15.44 -9.00 8.66
C GLY A 192 -14.19 -8.14 8.50
N CYS A 193 -14.06 -7.06 9.24
CA CYS A 193 -12.94 -6.13 9.18
C CYS A 193 -11.63 -6.77 9.67
N PRO A 194 -10.48 -6.47 9.06
CA PRO A 194 -9.18 -6.67 9.70
C PRO A 194 -9.02 -5.67 10.86
N ALA A 195 -9.13 -6.16 12.10
CA ALA A 195 -8.98 -5.32 13.29
C ALA A 195 -7.59 -5.51 13.92
N LEU A 196 -7.00 -4.40 14.35
CA LEU A 196 -5.63 -4.30 14.88
C LEU A 196 -5.66 -4.00 16.39
N ASP A 197 -4.53 -4.20 17.05
CA ASP A 197 -4.33 -3.63 18.39
C ASP A 197 -4.53 -2.10 18.34
N ALA A 198 -5.31 -1.59 19.29
CA ALA A 198 -5.67 -0.17 19.32
C ALA A 198 -4.45 0.76 19.43
N ALA A 199 -3.37 0.30 20.10
CA ALA A 199 -2.16 1.09 20.30
C ALA A 199 -1.39 1.32 18.98
N ILE A 200 -1.41 0.36 18.06
CA ILE A 200 -0.66 0.44 16.80
C ILE A 200 -1.52 0.81 15.59
N ALA A 201 -2.86 0.76 15.74
CA ALA A 201 -3.76 0.92 14.60
C ALA A 201 -3.54 2.26 13.88
N ARG A 202 -3.46 3.39 14.61
CA ARG A 202 -3.28 4.71 13.98
C ARG A 202 -1.97 4.81 13.20
N PRO A 203 -0.77 4.58 13.76
CA PRO A 203 0.49 4.70 13.01
C PRO A 203 0.56 3.70 11.84
N LEU A 204 0.03 2.48 11.98
CA LEU A 204 -0.01 1.52 10.89
C LEU A 204 -0.95 1.99 9.75
N ILE A 205 -2.18 2.43 10.09
CA ILE A 205 -3.13 2.97 9.12
C ILE A 205 -2.52 4.18 8.37
N ASP A 206 -1.86 5.10 9.10
CA ASP A 206 -1.22 6.26 8.50
C ASP A 206 -0.11 5.87 7.51
N ARG A 207 0.52 4.71 7.71
CA ARG A 207 1.55 4.21 6.81
C ARG A 207 1.00 3.59 5.53
N ILE A 208 -0.16 2.91 5.60
CA ILE A 208 -0.70 2.15 4.47
C ILE A 208 -1.84 2.84 3.70
N LYS A 209 -2.37 3.97 4.20
CA LYS A 209 -3.50 4.71 3.58
C LYS A 209 -3.16 5.30 2.22
N GLY A 210 -4.18 5.54 1.40
CA GLY A 210 -4.08 6.36 0.20
C GLY A 210 -3.37 5.67 -0.97
N GLY A 211 -3.74 4.44 -1.30
CA GLY A 211 -3.26 3.73 -2.48
C GLY A 211 -2.25 2.62 -2.21
N GLY A 212 -2.04 2.22 -0.95
CA GLY A 212 -1.34 0.97 -0.62
C GLY A 212 -2.17 -0.24 -1.06
N LEU A 213 -1.53 -1.39 -1.24
CA LEU A 213 -2.22 -2.66 -1.50
C LEU A 213 -2.26 -3.52 -0.23
N LEU A 214 -3.38 -4.23 -0.04
CA LEU A 214 -3.56 -5.21 1.02
C LEU A 214 -3.99 -6.54 0.40
N PHE A 215 -3.22 -7.59 0.65
CA PHE A 215 -3.48 -8.94 0.19
C PHE A 215 -3.92 -9.82 1.37
N ALA A 216 -5.16 -10.28 1.36
CA ALA A 216 -5.72 -11.17 2.36
C ALA A 216 -5.71 -12.61 1.82
N TYR A 217 -4.86 -13.43 2.40
CA TYR A 217 -4.59 -14.80 1.96
C TYR A 217 -5.28 -15.84 2.85
N TYR A 218 -5.74 -16.91 2.20
CA TYR A 218 -6.08 -18.20 2.75
C TYR A 218 -5.93 -19.24 1.62
N PRO A 219 -5.52 -20.49 1.85
CA PRO A 219 -5.31 -21.49 0.80
C PRO A 219 -6.62 -22.07 0.25
N ASP A 220 -7.58 -21.20 -0.08
CA ASP A 220 -8.83 -21.57 -0.76
C ASP A 220 -8.54 -21.93 -2.22
N GLN A 221 -8.72 -23.21 -2.56
CA GLN A 221 -8.35 -23.73 -3.87
C GLN A 221 -9.20 -23.14 -5.00
N ASN A 222 -10.44 -22.75 -4.73
CA ASN A 222 -11.29 -22.15 -5.73
C ASN A 222 -10.80 -20.71 -6.04
N TRP A 223 -10.61 -19.89 -4.97
CA TRP A 223 -10.09 -18.54 -5.14
C TRP A 223 -8.71 -18.53 -5.80
N LEU A 224 -7.76 -19.35 -5.35
CA LEU A 224 -6.41 -19.43 -5.93
C LEU A 224 -6.44 -19.73 -7.44
N ARG A 225 -7.39 -20.57 -7.90
CA ARG A 225 -7.56 -20.88 -9.31
C ARG A 225 -8.32 -19.83 -10.10
N THR A 226 -9.15 -19.01 -9.47
CA THR A 226 -10.07 -18.08 -10.15
C THR A 226 -9.66 -16.64 -10.03
N SER A 227 -8.81 -16.26 -9.05
CA SER A 227 -8.32 -14.90 -8.87
C SER A 227 -7.69 -14.35 -10.13
N LYS A 228 -8.14 -13.18 -10.56
CA LYS A 228 -7.60 -12.51 -11.76
C LYS A 228 -6.16 -12.02 -11.58
N PHE A 229 -5.69 -11.89 -10.33
CA PHE A 229 -4.35 -11.43 -10.02
C PHE A 229 -3.35 -12.55 -9.78
N LEU A 230 -3.81 -13.81 -9.56
CA LEU A 230 -2.95 -14.96 -9.29
C LEU A 230 -2.77 -15.90 -10.48
N LYS A 231 -3.60 -15.79 -11.51
CA LYS A 231 -3.50 -16.62 -12.74
C LYS A 231 -2.42 -16.19 -13.73
N GLY A 232 -1.59 -15.26 -13.35
CA GLY A 232 -0.70 -14.53 -14.24
C GLY A 232 -1.46 -13.40 -14.93
N CYS A 233 -0.88 -12.21 -14.93
CA CYS A 233 -1.44 -11.08 -15.65
C CYS A 233 -1.55 -11.45 -17.13
N ALA A 234 -2.76 -11.76 -17.61
CA ALA A 234 -3.01 -11.72 -19.03
C ALA A 234 -2.76 -10.27 -19.46
N LYS A 235 -1.64 -10.02 -20.16
CA LYS A 235 -1.44 -8.75 -20.84
C LYS A 235 -2.63 -8.54 -21.76
N PRO A 236 -3.27 -7.36 -21.74
CA PRO A 236 -4.36 -7.06 -22.64
C PRO A 236 -3.96 -7.19 -24.11
#